data_d419cfe6cc7b361a385960a08caf60f0
#
_entry.id   d419cfe6cc7b361a385960a08caf60f0
#
_cell.length_a   1.000
_cell.length_b   1.000
_cell.length_c   1.000
_cell.angle_alpha   90.00
_cell.angle_beta   90.00
_cell.angle_gamma   90.00
#
_symmetry.space_group_name_H-M   'P 1'
#
loop_
_entity.id
_entity.type
_entity.pdbx_description
1 polymer ?
#
loop_
_entity_poly.entity_id
_entity_poly.type
_entity_poly.pdbx_seq_one_letter_code
_entity_poly.pdbx_strand_id
1 'polypeptide(L)'
;LDLNSRAVQFAARNARWNSLSNITCLQGNLFEPVRELRFDLIVCNPPFFICPDPDSPVNQFRFAHSGEEGDSFCLNLARQAASFLNEDGFFHMMFSWIQTESQDWQARLAPAFSGLDCDVWCLRTGEDSSEDYVSGWCTDLLELQDTDFDALYSRGLAHFQKHKIASVGTGLLTLRRCTTRPNQIWFDEAPDDRSEPYGSCVANLFDLRAKFDSTPDELFLREKFAVAPDIATIEKSAPKDGRWEVIASELCCDSGLKYTFSGVDPLLSEIVTRLDAQASLRELLTVLAEERDLPLSRVMVTLLPKLRELLRYGFIQPASAPHLSSRPSSASHPSSR
;
A
#
# COMPACT_ATOMS: atom_id res chain seq x y z
N LEU A 1 -0.66 9.61 -21.04
CA LEU A 1 -1.06 8.72 -22.14
C LEU A 1 -2.54 8.42 -22.02
N ASP A 2 -3.25 8.34 -23.13
CA ASP A 2 -4.65 7.91 -23.16
C ASP A 2 -4.98 7.33 -24.54
N LEU A 3 -5.84 6.33 -24.57
CA LEU A 3 -6.33 5.73 -25.82
C LEU A 3 -7.29 6.68 -26.55
N ASN A 4 -8.03 7.50 -25.80
CA ASN A 4 -9.04 8.41 -26.31
C ASN A 4 -8.41 9.73 -26.78
N SER A 5 -8.45 10.00 -28.08
CA SER A 5 -7.90 11.23 -28.68
C SER A 5 -8.50 12.51 -28.07
N ARG A 6 -9.80 12.50 -27.70
CA ARG A 6 -10.46 13.63 -27.06
C ARG A 6 -9.87 13.90 -25.67
N ALA A 7 -9.61 12.86 -24.85
CA ALA A 7 -8.96 13.00 -23.55
C ALA A 7 -7.56 13.61 -23.69
N VAL A 8 -6.77 13.13 -24.66
CA VAL A 8 -5.44 13.68 -24.97
C VAL A 8 -5.50 15.17 -25.35
N GLN A 9 -6.48 15.56 -26.18
CA GLN A 9 -6.68 16.96 -26.55
C GLN A 9 -7.05 17.85 -25.36
N PHE A 10 -7.93 17.37 -24.46
CA PHE A 10 -8.28 18.09 -23.22
C PHE A 10 -7.07 18.22 -22.30
N ALA A 11 -6.30 17.15 -22.10
CA ALA A 11 -5.08 17.18 -21.29
C ALA A 11 -4.07 18.21 -21.83
N ALA A 12 -3.81 18.19 -23.14
CA ALA A 12 -2.92 19.14 -23.79
C ALA A 12 -3.43 20.60 -23.72
N ARG A 13 -4.77 20.83 -23.79
CA ARG A 13 -5.38 22.14 -23.61
C ARG A 13 -5.22 22.62 -22.17
N ASN A 14 -5.47 21.76 -21.17
CA ASN A 14 -5.32 22.06 -19.76
C ASN A 14 -3.86 22.41 -19.41
N ALA A 15 -2.90 21.65 -19.94
CA ALA A 15 -1.48 21.96 -19.77
C ALA A 15 -1.14 23.37 -20.27
N ARG A 16 -1.58 23.71 -21.47
CA ARG A 16 -1.38 25.06 -22.04
C ARG A 16 -2.07 26.15 -21.21
N TRP A 17 -3.30 25.93 -20.77
CA TRP A 17 -4.06 26.88 -19.96
C TRP A 17 -3.38 27.20 -18.62
N ASN A 18 -2.72 26.20 -18.04
CA ASN A 18 -1.97 26.35 -16.81
C ASN A 18 -0.49 26.73 -17.03
N SER A 19 -0.10 27.07 -18.27
CA SER A 19 1.27 27.45 -18.64
C SER A 19 2.33 26.37 -18.30
N LEU A 20 1.94 25.08 -18.36
CA LEU A 20 2.82 23.95 -18.08
C LEU A 20 3.51 23.53 -19.39
N SER A 21 4.83 23.79 -19.49
CA SER A 21 5.65 23.46 -20.65
C SER A 21 6.32 22.09 -20.60
N ASN A 22 6.29 21.44 -19.43
CA ASN A 22 6.94 20.16 -19.14
C ASN A 22 6.00 18.95 -19.27
N ILE A 23 4.81 19.13 -19.89
CA ILE A 23 3.83 18.06 -20.08
C ILE A 23 3.76 17.70 -21.56
N THR A 24 3.94 16.39 -21.85
CA THR A 24 3.73 15.81 -23.17
C THR A 24 2.51 14.87 -23.13
N CYS A 25 1.50 15.14 -23.94
CA CYS A 25 0.29 14.34 -24.03
C CYS A 25 0.36 13.48 -25.30
N LEU A 26 0.29 12.15 -25.15
CA LEU A 26 0.39 11.20 -26.26
C LEU A 26 -0.85 10.31 -26.33
N GLN A 27 -1.35 10.08 -27.54
CA GLN A 27 -2.41 9.10 -27.78
C GLN A 27 -1.80 7.73 -28.08
N GLY A 28 -2.32 6.69 -27.46
CA GLY A 28 -1.96 5.31 -27.76
C GLY A 28 -2.41 4.35 -26.69
N ASN A 29 -2.20 3.07 -26.94
CA ASN A 29 -2.57 1.99 -26.05
C ASN A 29 -1.42 1.72 -25.07
N LEU A 30 -1.67 1.95 -23.79
CA LEU A 30 -0.70 1.73 -22.70
C LEU A 30 0.69 2.31 -23.02
N PHE A 31 1.71 1.48 -23.08
CA PHE A 31 3.10 1.89 -23.27
C PHE A 31 3.55 1.98 -24.75
N GLU A 32 2.69 1.70 -25.72
CA GLU A 32 3.05 1.72 -27.15
C GLU A 32 3.71 3.03 -27.61
N PRO A 33 3.19 4.23 -27.21
CA PRO A 33 3.79 5.49 -27.65
C PRO A 33 5.15 5.80 -27.02
N VAL A 34 5.52 5.08 -25.96
CA VAL A 34 6.72 5.34 -25.13
C VAL A 34 7.62 4.12 -25.01
N ARG A 35 7.55 3.20 -25.97
CA ARG A 35 8.27 1.90 -25.93
C ARG A 35 9.78 2.01 -25.69
N GLU A 36 10.39 3.10 -26.14
CA GLU A 36 11.83 3.35 -26.01
C GLU A 36 12.20 4.17 -24.76
N LEU A 37 11.20 4.53 -23.94
CA LEU A 37 11.42 5.36 -22.76
C LEU A 37 11.44 4.51 -21.48
N ARG A 38 12.05 5.09 -20.43
CA ARG A 38 12.02 4.58 -19.06
C ARG A 38 11.69 5.75 -18.14
N PHE A 39 11.09 5.43 -17.00
CA PHE A 39 10.52 6.41 -16.09
C PHE A 39 10.95 6.15 -14.65
N ASP A 40 11.12 7.23 -13.91
CA ASP A 40 11.37 7.17 -12.46
C ASP A 40 10.06 6.99 -11.69
N LEU A 41 8.94 7.42 -12.28
CA LEU A 41 7.61 7.27 -11.71
C LEU A 41 6.57 7.05 -12.82
N ILE A 42 5.79 5.98 -12.66
CA ILE A 42 4.59 5.71 -13.46
C ILE A 42 3.40 5.64 -12.50
N VAL A 43 2.37 6.43 -12.76
CA VAL A 43 1.11 6.42 -12.00
C VAL A 43 -0.03 6.09 -12.95
N CYS A 44 -0.87 5.14 -12.57
CA CYS A 44 -1.99 4.70 -13.38
C CYS A 44 -3.25 4.49 -12.52
N ASN A 45 -4.37 5.01 -13.03
CA ASN A 45 -5.71 4.61 -12.61
C ASN A 45 -6.36 3.88 -13.79
N PRO A 46 -6.13 2.58 -13.96
CA PRO A 46 -6.61 1.83 -15.12
C PRO A 46 -8.10 1.50 -14.97
N PRO A 47 -8.76 0.98 -16.02
CA PRO A 47 -10.07 0.38 -15.87
C PRO A 47 -9.98 -0.93 -15.07
N PHE A 48 -10.10 -0.85 -13.74
CA PHE A 48 -9.82 -1.94 -12.81
C PHE A 48 -11.07 -2.67 -12.28
N PHE A 49 -12.26 -2.26 -12.68
CA PHE A 49 -13.49 -2.90 -12.22
C PHE A 49 -13.62 -4.33 -12.75
N ILE A 50 -14.00 -5.24 -11.84
CA ILE A 50 -14.35 -6.62 -12.17
C ILE A 50 -15.77 -6.63 -12.72
N CYS A 51 -15.96 -6.98 -13.98
CA CYS A 51 -17.27 -7.00 -14.60
C CYS A 51 -18.08 -8.22 -14.13
N PRO A 52 -19.22 -8.03 -13.45
CA PRO A 52 -20.06 -9.15 -12.99
C PRO A 52 -20.97 -9.71 -14.09
N ASP A 53 -21.12 -9.03 -15.20
CA ASP A 53 -21.95 -9.48 -16.33
C ASP A 53 -21.28 -9.11 -17.68
N PRO A 54 -20.48 -10.01 -18.27
CA PRO A 54 -19.77 -9.75 -19.54
C PRO A 54 -20.70 -9.40 -20.71
N ASP A 55 -21.92 -9.85 -20.69
CA ASP A 55 -22.93 -9.58 -21.72
C ASP A 55 -23.70 -8.26 -21.48
N SER A 56 -23.38 -7.54 -20.42
CA SER A 56 -24.02 -6.29 -20.06
C SER A 56 -23.69 -5.17 -21.05
N PRO A 57 -24.68 -4.29 -21.35
CA PRO A 57 -24.45 -3.07 -22.11
C PRO A 57 -23.36 -2.15 -21.52
N VAL A 58 -23.06 -2.31 -20.24
CA VAL A 58 -22.05 -1.52 -19.51
C VAL A 58 -20.62 -1.79 -19.95
N ASN A 59 -20.35 -2.93 -20.55
CA ASN A 59 -19.07 -3.19 -21.20
C ASN A 59 -18.70 -2.14 -22.26
N GLN A 60 -19.62 -1.24 -22.60
CA GLN A 60 -19.37 -0.07 -23.44
C GLN A 60 -18.59 1.04 -22.71
N PHE A 61 -18.56 1.05 -21.37
CA PHE A 61 -17.81 2.03 -20.59
C PHE A 61 -16.35 1.62 -20.43
N ARG A 62 -15.55 1.91 -21.46
CA ARG A 62 -14.11 1.58 -21.50
C ARG A 62 -13.28 2.17 -20.35
N PHE A 63 -13.79 3.17 -19.65
CA PHE A 63 -13.11 3.75 -18.48
C PHE A 63 -13.22 2.87 -17.23
N ALA A 64 -14.25 2.02 -17.16
CA ALA A 64 -14.50 1.16 -16.02
C ALA A 64 -14.04 -0.28 -16.27
N HIS A 65 -14.19 -0.77 -17.50
CA HIS A 65 -13.93 -2.15 -17.86
C HIS A 65 -12.93 -2.27 -19.02
N SER A 66 -11.89 -3.08 -18.82
CA SER A 66 -10.79 -3.29 -19.79
C SER A 66 -11.20 -4.13 -21.00
N GLY A 67 -12.25 -4.92 -20.89
CA GLY A 67 -12.62 -5.96 -21.85
C GLY A 67 -11.95 -7.31 -21.61
N GLU A 68 -11.06 -7.42 -20.63
CA GLU A 68 -10.44 -8.67 -20.19
C GLU A 68 -11.23 -9.31 -19.05
N GLU A 69 -11.11 -10.63 -18.88
CA GLU A 69 -11.80 -11.36 -17.83
C GLU A 69 -11.13 -11.14 -16.47
N GLY A 70 -11.94 -10.86 -15.46
CA GLY A 70 -11.50 -10.69 -14.08
C GLY A 70 -10.49 -9.57 -13.91
N ASP A 71 -9.39 -9.86 -13.20
CA ASP A 71 -8.30 -8.93 -12.90
C ASP A 71 -7.08 -9.05 -13.84
N SER A 72 -7.19 -9.83 -14.91
CA SER A 72 -6.10 -10.14 -15.83
C SER A 72 -5.47 -8.89 -16.43
N PHE A 73 -6.26 -7.89 -16.77
CA PHE A 73 -5.77 -6.63 -17.34
C PHE A 73 -4.80 -5.91 -16.39
N CYS A 74 -5.19 -5.72 -15.13
CA CYS A 74 -4.36 -5.02 -14.15
C CYS A 74 -3.06 -5.80 -13.85
N LEU A 75 -3.14 -7.12 -13.74
CA LEU A 75 -1.96 -7.95 -13.54
C LEU A 75 -1.00 -7.91 -14.75
N ASN A 76 -1.52 -7.92 -15.97
CA ASN A 76 -0.73 -7.77 -17.19
C ASN A 76 -0.13 -6.36 -17.31
N LEU A 77 -0.88 -5.32 -16.93
CA LEU A 77 -0.39 -3.94 -16.92
C LEU A 77 0.78 -3.78 -15.95
N ALA A 78 0.70 -4.34 -14.76
CA ALA A 78 1.79 -4.32 -13.78
C ALA A 78 3.07 -4.97 -14.32
N ARG A 79 2.93 -6.14 -14.98
CA ARG A 79 4.06 -6.84 -15.61
C ARG A 79 4.71 -6.01 -16.71
N GLN A 80 3.90 -5.36 -17.54
CA GLN A 80 4.43 -4.48 -18.58
C GLN A 80 5.14 -3.28 -17.96
N ALA A 81 4.50 -2.60 -16.99
CA ALA A 81 5.02 -1.40 -16.33
C ALA A 81 6.42 -1.62 -15.74
N ALA A 82 6.68 -2.79 -15.15
CA ALA A 82 7.99 -3.15 -14.58
C ALA A 82 9.14 -2.95 -15.57
N SER A 83 8.92 -3.25 -16.85
CA SER A 83 9.94 -3.10 -17.90
C SER A 83 10.18 -1.65 -18.34
N PHE A 84 9.30 -0.72 -17.96
CA PHE A 84 9.38 0.71 -18.28
C PHE A 84 9.92 1.55 -17.13
N LEU A 85 10.34 0.94 -16.03
CA LEU A 85 10.94 1.66 -14.90
C LEU A 85 12.47 1.75 -15.04
N ASN A 86 13.02 2.89 -14.65
CA ASN A 86 14.43 3.02 -14.31
C ASN A 86 14.74 2.23 -13.04
N GLU A 87 16.00 1.91 -12.77
CA GLU A 87 16.42 1.34 -11.48
C GLU A 87 15.96 2.29 -10.37
N ASP A 88 15.44 1.75 -9.26
CA ASP A 88 14.76 2.48 -8.18
C ASP A 88 13.50 3.27 -8.58
N GLY A 89 13.04 3.19 -9.80
CA GLY A 89 11.80 3.80 -10.27
C GLY A 89 10.58 3.10 -9.71
N PHE A 90 9.48 3.85 -9.54
CA PHE A 90 8.23 3.38 -8.97
C PHE A 90 7.09 3.31 -9.98
N PHE A 91 6.24 2.29 -9.83
CA PHE A 91 4.92 2.22 -10.46
C PHE A 91 3.85 2.15 -9.39
N HIS A 92 2.81 2.98 -9.50
CA HIS A 92 1.64 2.98 -8.62
C HIS A 92 0.37 2.80 -9.41
N MET A 93 -0.50 1.91 -8.95
CA MET A 93 -1.76 1.61 -9.60
C MET A 93 -2.85 1.28 -8.56
N MET A 94 -4.06 1.81 -8.76
CA MET A 94 -5.26 1.23 -8.14
C MET A 94 -5.66 -0.01 -8.92
N PHE A 95 -6.12 -1.06 -8.23
CA PHE A 95 -6.64 -2.25 -8.88
C PHE A 95 -7.62 -3.01 -7.99
N SER A 96 -8.46 -3.82 -8.63
CA SER A 96 -9.29 -4.81 -7.95
C SER A 96 -8.90 -6.21 -8.40
N TRP A 97 -9.16 -7.17 -7.54
CA TRP A 97 -8.91 -8.58 -7.84
C TRP A 97 -10.01 -9.47 -7.30
N ILE A 98 -10.23 -10.58 -7.99
CA ILE A 98 -11.19 -11.58 -7.55
C ILE A 98 -10.59 -12.41 -6.39
N GLN A 99 -11.44 -12.81 -5.44
CA GLN A 99 -11.15 -13.79 -4.39
C GLN A 99 -12.04 -15.00 -4.52
N THR A 100 -11.48 -16.16 -4.23
CA THR A 100 -12.20 -17.42 -4.19
C THR A 100 -12.15 -17.99 -2.78
N GLU A 101 -13.15 -18.75 -2.36
CA GLU A 101 -13.15 -19.41 -1.04
C GLU A 101 -11.97 -20.37 -0.83
N SER A 102 -11.40 -20.86 -1.91
CA SER A 102 -10.40 -21.93 -1.88
C SER A 102 -8.98 -21.46 -1.68
N GLN A 103 -8.69 -20.17 -1.81
CA GLN A 103 -7.33 -19.64 -1.78
C GLN A 103 -7.29 -18.26 -1.16
N ASP A 104 -6.33 -18.07 -0.24
CA ASP A 104 -5.99 -16.75 0.28
C ASP A 104 -5.53 -15.79 -0.83
N TRP A 105 -5.96 -14.52 -0.73
CA TRP A 105 -5.71 -13.52 -1.77
C TRP A 105 -4.22 -13.26 -2.02
N GLN A 106 -3.40 -13.32 -0.98
CA GLN A 106 -1.96 -13.15 -1.08
C GLN A 106 -1.32 -14.29 -1.89
N ALA A 107 -1.67 -15.54 -1.54
CA ALA A 107 -1.20 -16.71 -2.25
C ALA A 107 -1.67 -16.76 -3.71
N ARG A 108 -2.84 -16.17 -4.00
CA ARG A 108 -3.37 -16.05 -5.37
C ARG A 108 -2.61 -15.01 -6.19
N LEU A 109 -2.29 -13.85 -5.62
CA LEU A 109 -1.65 -12.76 -6.35
C LEU A 109 -0.13 -12.91 -6.48
N ALA A 110 0.54 -13.53 -5.50
CA ALA A 110 1.99 -13.65 -5.48
C ALA A 110 2.62 -14.21 -6.77
N PRO A 111 2.07 -15.27 -7.42
CA PRO A 111 2.63 -15.76 -8.68
C PRO A 111 2.60 -14.74 -9.81
N ALA A 112 1.62 -13.83 -9.83
CA ALA A 112 1.51 -12.79 -10.85
C ALA A 112 2.65 -11.78 -10.78
N PHE A 113 3.26 -11.61 -9.62
CA PHE A 113 4.33 -10.64 -9.37
C PHE A 113 5.73 -11.26 -9.31
N SER A 114 5.82 -12.56 -9.48
CA SER A 114 7.11 -13.25 -9.49
C SER A 114 7.92 -12.94 -10.75
N GLY A 115 9.23 -12.70 -10.59
CA GLY A 115 10.15 -12.48 -11.71
C GLY A 115 10.02 -11.16 -12.43
N LEU A 116 9.49 -10.12 -11.76
CA LEU A 116 9.33 -8.78 -12.33
C LEU A 116 10.58 -7.90 -12.26
N ASP A 117 11.66 -8.35 -11.63
CA ASP A 117 12.81 -7.50 -11.28
C ASP A 117 12.39 -6.26 -10.48
N CYS A 118 11.35 -6.40 -9.66
CA CYS A 118 10.80 -5.35 -8.81
C CYS A 118 10.47 -5.90 -7.43
N ASP A 119 10.68 -5.08 -6.40
CA ASP A 119 9.95 -5.27 -5.16
C ASP A 119 8.49 -4.89 -5.38
N VAL A 120 7.60 -5.61 -4.74
CA VAL A 120 6.16 -5.45 -4.92
C VAL A 120 5.49 -5.26 -3.57
N TRP A 121 4.65 -4.26 -3.47
CA TRP A 121 3.78 -4.07 -2.32
C TRP A 121 2.33 -3.95 -2.78
N CYS A 122 1.53 -4.91 -2.38
CA CYS A 122 0.09 -4.91 -2.57
C CYS A 122 -0.59 -4.55 -1.24
N LEU A 123 -1.25 -3.41 -1.20
CA LEU A 123 -1.92 -2.85 -0.02
C LEU A 123 -3.43 -2.91 -0.24
N ARG A 124 -4.12 -3.82 0.46
CA ARG A 124 -5.58 -3.95 0.38
C ARG A 124 -6.25 -2.79 1.13
N THR A 125 -7.12 -2.08 0.45
CA THR A 125 -7.87 -0.94 1.02
C THR A 125 -9.33 -1.24 1.31
N GLY A 126 -9.84 -2.35 0.79
CA GLY A 126 -11.21 -2.81 1.00
C GLY A 126 -11.47 -4.16 0.35
N GLU A 127 -12.58 -4.74 0.75
CA GLU A 127 -13.11 -6.00 0.22
C GLU A 127 -14.63 -5.95 0.29
N ASP A 128 -15.28 -6.25 -0.83
CA ASP A 128 -16.72 -6.36 -0.92
C ASP A 128 -17.12 -7.83 -1.15
N SER A 129 -18.16 -8.29 -0.48
CA SER A 129 -18.77 -9.58 -0.80
C SER A 129 -19.28 -9.61 -2.25
N SER A 130 -19.49 -10.78 -2.82
CA SER A 130 -20.07 -10.90 -4.16
C SER A 130 -21.39 -10.15 -4.28
N GLU A 131 -22.22 -10.24 -3.25
CA GLU A 131 -23.51 -9.61 -3.17
C GLU A 131 -23.42 -8.08 -3.15
N ASP A 132 -22.55 -7.54 -2.27
CA ASP A 132 -22.37 -6.09 -2.13
C ASP A 132 -21.74 -5.50 -3.38
N TYR A 133 -20.72 -6.16 -3.93
CA TYR A 133 -20.05 -5.71 -5.14
C TYR A 133 -21.00 -5.66 -6.34
N VAL A 134 -21.77 -6.73 -6.58
CA VAL A 134 -22.75 -6.78 -7.67
C VAL A 134 -23.87 -5.78 -7.48
N SER A 135 -24.35 -5.60 -6.23
CA SER A 135 -25.36 -4.60 -5.88
C SER A 135 -24.87 -3.18 -6.16
N GLY A 136 -23.68 -2.83 -5.71
CA GLY A 136 -23.04 -1.52 -5.97
C GLY A 136 -22.91 -1.26 -7.48
N TRP A 137 -22.40 -2.24 -8.21
CA TRP A 137 -22.25 -2.17 -9.66
C TRP A 137 -23.60 -1.98 -10.39
N CYS A 138 -24.67 -2.70 -9.97
CA CYS A 138 -26.01 -2.51 -10.53
C CYS A 138 -26.56 -1.11 -10.21
N THR A 139 -26.31 -0.58 -9.02
CA THR A 139 -26.75 0.76 -8.62
C THR A 139 -26.11 1.85 -9.50
N ASP A 140 -24.81 1.78 -9.70
CA ASP A 140 -24.08 2.71 -10.58
C ASP A 140 -24.62 2.69 -12.02
N LEU A 141 -25.09 1.52 -12.47
CA LEU A 141 -25.71 1.35 -13.77
C LEU A 141 -27.07 1.97 -13.92
N LEU A 142 -27.92 1.84 -12.88
CA LEU A 142 -29.27 2.45 -12.91
C LEU A 142 -29.19 3.97 -13.04
N GLU A 143 -28.15 4.62 -12.52
CA GLU A 143 -27.93 6.04 -12.71
C GLU A 143 -27.63 6.42 -14.16
N LEU A 144 -27.16 5.45 -14.95
CA LEU A 144 -26.73 5.67 -16.34
C LEU A 144 -27.75 5.18 -17.37
N GLN A 145 -28.62 4.23 -17.04
CA GLN A 145 -29.56 3.60 -17.95
C GLN A 145 -30.84 3.15 -17.22
N ASP A 146 -31.99 3.25 -17.89
CA ASP A 146 -33.26 2.69 -17.42
C ASP A 146 -33.24 1.15 -17.61
N THR A 147 -32.71 0.44 -16.61
CA THR A 147 -32.52 -1.02 -16.61
C THR A 147 -33.19 -1.66 -15.40
N ASP A 148 -33.54 -2.94 -15.55
CA ASP A 148 -34.13 -3.75 -14.49
C ASP A 148 -33.04 -4.21 -13.51
N PHE A 149 -33.03 -3.66 -12.30
CA PHE A 149 -32.07 -3.99 -11.23
C PHE A 149 -32.07 -5.48 -10.92
N ASP A 150 -33.22 -6.08 -10.69
CA ASP A 150 -33.33 -7.49 -10.26
C ASP A 150 -32.76 -8.44 -11.31
N ALA A 151 -33.01 -8.15 -12.59
CA ALA A 151 -32.47 -8.92 -13.69
C ALA A 151 -30.92 -8.77 -13.80
N LEU A 152 -30.39 -7.54 -13.65
CA LEU A 152 -28.94 -7.29 -13.65
C LEU A 152 -28.26 -7.98 -12.48
N TYR A 153 -28.79 -7.80 -11.28
CA TYR A 153 -28.26 -8.38 -10.04
C TYR A 153 -28.23 -9.90 -10.10
N SER A 154 -29.34 -10.53 -10.52
CA SER A 154 -29.43 -11.98 -10.65
C SER A 154 -28.40 -12.55 -11.65
N ARG A 155 -28.19 -11.88 -12.81
CA ARG A 155 -27.18 -12.30 -13.79
C ARG A 155 -25.75 -12.14 -13.25
N GLY A 156 -25.48 -11.02 -12.59
CA GLY A 156 -24.17 -10.74 -12.00
C GLY A 156 -23.80 -11.78 -10.94
N LEU A 157 -24.72 -12.08 -10.01
CA LEU A 157 -24.49 -13.13 -9.02
C LEU A 157 -24.32 -14.51 -9.65
N ALA A 158 -25.12 -14.86 -10.65
CA ALA A 158 -24.97 -16.14 -11.36
C ALA A 158 -23.60 -16.26 -12.04
N HIS A 159 -23.07 -15.15 -12.60
CA HIS A 159 -21.72 -15.12 -13.17
C HIS A 159 -20.66 -15.34 -12.09
N PHE A 160 -20.72 -14.62 -10.97
CA PHE A 160 -19.77 -14.77 -9.87
C PHE A 160 -19.79 -16.18 -9.26
N GLN A 161 -20.98 -16.75 -9.05
CA GLN A 161 -21.12 -18.13 -8.60
C GLN A 161 -20.51 -19.15 -9.57
N LYS A 162 -20.75 -19.00 -10.88
CA LYS A 162 -20.16 -19.85 -11.92
C LYS A 162 -18.63 -19.83 -11.88
N HIS A 163 -18.03 -18.65 -11.63
CA HIS A 163 -16.58 -18.46 -11.55
C HIS A 163 -16.02 -18.63 -10.13
N LYS A 164 -16.85 -19.01 -9.14
CA LYS A 164 -16.50 -19.20 -7.72
C LYS A 164 -15.85 -17.97 -7.09
N ILE A 165 -16.27 -16.79 -7.51
CA ILE A 165 -15.85 -15.52 -6.94
C ILE A 165 -16.64 -15.32 -5.64
N ALA A 166 -15.93 -15.28 -4.50
CA ALA A 166 -16.53 -15.09 -3.18
C ALA A 166 -16.58 -13.60 -2.80
N SER A 167 -15.57 -12.85 -3.20
CA SER A 167 -15.45 -11.42 -2.93
C SER A 167 -14.54 -10.74 -3.96
N VAL A 168 -14.55 -9.41 -3.94
CA VAL A 168 -13.64 -8.57 -4.73
C VAL A 168 -12.82 -7.71 -3.79
N GLY A 169 -11.51 -7.92 -3.80
CA GLY A 169 -10.57 -7.05 -3.11
C GLY A 169 -10.23 -5.82 -3.94
N THR A 170 -10.04 -4.69 -3.28
CA THR A 170 -9.60 -3.43 -3.89
C THR A 170 -8.40 -2.88 -3.15
N GLY A 171 -7.44 -2.31 -3.88
CA GLY A 171 -6.23 -1.81 -3.24
C GLY A 171 -5.29 -1.04 -4.16
N LEU A 172 -4.11 -0.81 -3.62
CA LEU A 172 -3.00 -0.15 -4.28
C LEU A 172 -1.88 -1.17 -4.55
N LEU A 173 -1.39 -1.18 -5.77
CA LEU A 173 -0.18 -1.90 -6.14
C LEU A 173 0.95 -0.90 -6.33
N THR A 174 2.05 -1.13 -5.63
CA THR A 174 3.29 -0.39 -5.82
C THR A 174 4.39 -1.36 -6.24
N LEU A 175 5.07 -1.06 -7.33
CA LEU A 175 6.31 -1.72 -7.73
C LEU A 175 7.47 -0.74 -7.55
N ARG A 176 8.64 -1.25 -7.12
CA ARG A 176 9.91 -0.55 -7.18
C ARG A 176 10.92 -1.42 -7.94
N ARG A 177 11.47 -0.92 -9.03
CA ARG A 177 12.44 -1.68 -9.80
C ARG A 177 13.72 -1.91 -8.99
N CYS A 178 14.17 -3.16 -8.95
CA CYS A 178 15.40 -3.55 -8.29
C CYS A 178 15.98 -4.78 -8.98
N THR A 179 17.12 -4.59 -9.65
CA THR A 179 17.83 -5.66 -10.36
C THR A 179 19.10 -6.12 -9.64
N THR A 180 19.46 -5.48 -8.54
CA THR A 180 20.75 -5.66 -7.84
C THR A 180 20.71 -6.70 -6.72
N ARG A 181 19.50 -7.16 -6.32
CA ARG A 181 19.27 -8.15 -5.26
C ARG A 181 17.99 -8.94 -5.54
N PRO A 182 17.74 -10.04 -4.83
CA PRO A 182 16.46 -10.75 -4.90
C PRO A 182 15.29 -9.83 -4.52
N ASN A 183 14.23 -9.89 -5.31
CA ASN A 183 13.03 -9.09 -5.11
C ASN A 183 12.16 -9.66 -3.99
N GLN A 184 11.39 -8.79 -3.36
CA GLN A 184 10.48 -9.12 -2.28
C GLN A 184 9.05 -8.76 -2.67
N ILE A 185 8.08 -9.54 -2.17
CA ILE A 185 6.65 -9.28 -2.38
C ILE A 185 6.00 -9.17 -1.01
N TRP A 186 5.36 -8.03 -0.76
CA TRP A 186 4.66 -7.74 0.49
C TRP A 186 3.16 -7.57 0.24
N PHE A 187 2.39 -8.06 1.18
CA PHE A 187 0.94 -7.93 1.22
C PHE A 187 0.54 -7.42 2.60
N ASP A 188 -0.20 -6.33 2.65
CA ASP A 188 -0.66 -5.74 3.89
C ASP A 188 -2.09 -5.20 3.75
N GLU A 189 -2.77 -5.01 4.88
CA GLU A 189 -4.00 -4.26 4.97
C GLU A 189 -3.69 -2.78 5.15
N ALA A 190 -4.41 -1.92 4.43
CA ALA A 190 -4.30 -0.49 4.64
C ALA A 190 -4.98 -0.09 5.95
N PRO A 191 -4.41 0.82 6.73
CA PRO A 191 -5.13 1.41 7.84
C PRO A 191 -6.33 2.23 7.34
N ASP A 192 -7.39 2.30 8.16
CA ASP A 192 -8.62 3.03 7.81
C ASP A 192 -8.37 4.53 7.65
N ASP A 193 -7.50 5.10 8.50
CA ASP A 193 -7.12 6.51 8.44
C ASP A 193 -5.74 6.68 7.79
N ARG A 194 -5.64 7.65 6.89
CA ARG A 194 -4.42 7.97 6.13
C ARG A 194 -4.30 9.48 5.98
N SER A 195 -3.11 10.02 6.24
CA SER A 195 -2.80 11.43 5.99
C SER A 195 -2.11 11.60 4.65
N GLU A 196 -2.66 12.42 3.79
CA GLU A 196 -2.03 12.74 2.51
C GLU A 196 -1.14 14.01 2.63
N PRO A 197 -0.03 14.03 1.89
CA PRO A 197 0.48 13.02 0.96
C PRO A 197 1.31 11.94 1.67
N TYR A 198 1.10 10.66 1.35
CA TYR A 198 1.84 9.54 1.96
C TYR A 198 2.92 8.91 1.04
N GLY A 199 3.20 9.50 -0.11
CA GLY A 199 4.20 8.96 -1.04
C GLY A 199 5.61 8.81 -0.45
N SER A 200 6.07 9.77 0.36
CA SER A 200 7.35 9.68 1.06
C SER A 200 7.36 8.57 2.12
N CYS A 201 6.24 8.35 2.80
CA CYS A 201 6.08 7.23 3.73
C CYS A 201 6.22 5.89 3.00
N VAL A 202 5.55 5.73 1.85
CA VAL A 202 5.66 4.52 1.02
C VAL A 202 7.09 4.28 0.59
N ALA A 203 7.80 5.28 0.06
CA ALA A 203 9.19 5.15 -0.36
C ALA A 203 10.11 4.73 0.80
N ASN A 204 9.95 5.35 1.97
CA ASN A 204 10.69 5.00 3.18
C ASN A 204 10.44 3.55 3.62
N LEU A 205 9.18 3.10 3.59
CA LEU A 205 8.83 1.72 3.94
C LEU A 205 9.44 0.70 2.97
N PHE A 206 9.54 1.02 1.68
CA PHE A 206 10.28 0.20 0.72
C PHE A 206 11.76 0.09 1.10
N ASP A 207 12.41 1.20 1.48
CA ASP A 207 13.82 1.20 1.90
C ASP A 207 14.05 0.38 3.16
N LEU A 208 13.19 0.55 4.17
CA LEU A 208 13.27 -0.19 5.43
C LEU A 208 13.09 -1.70 5.21
N ARG A 209 12.06 -2.10 4.50
CA ARG A 209 11.74 -3.50 4.20
C ARG A 209 12.83 -4.14 3.34
N ALA A 210 13.26 -3.46 2.29
CA ALA A 210 14.31 -3.92 1.39
C ALA A 210 15.63 -4.20 2.13
N LYS A 211 15.97 -3.37 3.11
CA LYS A 211 17.18 -3.52 3.91
C LYS A 211 17.04 -4.58 4.99
N PHE A 212 15.91 -4.61 5.70
CA PHE A 212 15.83 -5.30 6.98
C PHE A 212 15.04 -6.61 7.00
N ASP A 213 14.09 -6.83 6.07
CA ASP A 213 13.26 -8.06 6.10
C ASP A 213 14.10 -9.34 5.96
N SER A 214 15.19 -9.30 5.20
CA SER A 214 16.12 -10.43 5.04
C SER A 214 17.40 -10.32 5.88
N THR A 215 17.53 -9.27 6.70
CA THR A 215 18.73 -9.06 7.53
C THR A 215 18.76 -10.09 8.69
N PRO A 216 19.83 -10.90 8.83
CA PRO A 216 19.97 -11.82 9.95
C PRO A 216 19.92 -11.11 11.31
N ASP A 217 19.40 -11.79 12.33
CA ASP A 217 19.23 -11.22 13.68
C ASP A 217 20.52 -10.66 14.28
N GLU A 218 21.65 -11.33 14.03
CA GLU A 218 22.96 -10.87 14.51
C GLU A 218 23.35 -9.50 13.94
N LEU A 219 23.00 -9.21 12.70
CA LEU A 219 23.28 -7.91 12.07
C LEU A 219 22.22 -6.89 12.50
N PHE A 220 20.94 -7.29 12.56
CA PHE A 220 19.86 -6.44 13.03
C PHE A 220 20.12 -5.92 14.47
N LEU A 221 20.63 -6.77 15.34
CA LEU A 221 20.97 -6.43 16.71
C LEU A 221 22.15 -5.42 16.85
N ARG A 222 22.97 -5.28 15.82
CA ARG A 222 24.07 -4.28 15.79
C ARG A 222 23.62 -2.90 15.35
N GLU A 223 22.47 -2.83 14.72
CA GLU A 223 21.92 -1.55 14.27
C GLU A 223 21.46 -0.70 15.46
N LYS A 224 21.47 0.61 15.24
CA LYS A 224 20.97 1.62 16.16
C LYS A 224 19.67 2.17 15.61
N PHE A 225 18.66 2.25 16.43
CA PHE A 225 17.34 2.71 16.04
C PHE A 225 16.89 3.91 16.87
N ALA A 226 16.02 4.73 16.32
CA ALA A 226 15.23 5.73 17.01
C ALA A 226 13.76 5.52 16.75
N VAL A 227 12.90 6.00 17.63
CA VAL A 227 11.47 6.13 17.36
C VAL A 227 11.25 7.18 16.30
N ALA A 228 10.34 6.94 15.35
CA ALA A 228 9.98 7.93 14.34
C ALA A 228 9.30 9.15 15.01
N PRO A 229 9.49 10.38 14.49
CA PRO A 229 9.09 11.60 15.22
C PRO A 229 7.57 11.80 15.33
N ASP A 230 6.79 11.10 14.52
CA ASP A 230 5.33 11.17 14.44
C ASP A 230 4.62 10.01 15.14
N ILE A 231 5.31 9.34 16.08
CA ILE A 231 4.74 8.24 16.85
C ILE A 231 4.14 8.75 18.14
N ALA A 232 2.90 8.37 18.39
CA ALA A 232 2.17 8.60 19.64
C ALA A 232 1.80 7.30 20.32
N THR A 233 1.55 7.35 21.63
CA THR A 233 1.02 6.23 22.41
C THR A 233 -0.42 6.51 22.80
N ILE A 234 -1.31 5.53 22.60
CA ILE A 234 -2.69 5.55 23.09
C ILE A 234 -2.82 4.52 24.19
N GLU A 235 -3.28 4.94 25.37
CA GLU A 235 -3.53 4.06 26.51
C GLU A 235 -5.02 3.99 26.83
N LYS A 236 -5.52 2.77 26.96
CA LYS A 236 -6.88 2.49 27.47
C LYS A 236 -6.76 2.11 28.93
N SER A 237 -7.50 2.80 29.78
CA SER A 237 -7.55 2.51 31.21
C SER A 237 -8.96 2.10 31.62
N ALA A 238 -9.07 1.18 32.59
CA ALA A 238 -10.33 0.77 33.20
C ALA A 238 -10.24 0.89 34.74
N PRO A 239 -11.38 1.10 35.41
CA PRO A 239 -11.41 1.09 36.86
C PRO A 239 -11.22 -0.33 37.41
N LYS A 240 -10.25 -0.49 38.32
CA LYS A 240 -9.98 -1.73 39.03
C LYS A 240 -9.55 -1.39 40.46
N ASP A 241 -10.19 -2.01 41.45
CA ASP A 241 -9.93 -1.82 42.89
C ASP A 241 -9.89 -0.34 43.34
N GLY A 242 -10.78 0.49 42.74
CA GLY A 242 -10.90 1.92 43.06
C GLY A 242 -9.83 2.82 42.40
N ARG A 243 -9.04 2.30 41.46
CA ARG A 243 -8.02 3.05 40.68
C ARG A 243 -8.21 2.82 39.19
N TRP A 244 -7.72 3.76 38.37
CA TRP A 244 -7.61 3.56 36.95
C TRP A 244 -6.32 2.78 36.64
N GLU A 245 -6.44 1.61 36.00
CA GLU A 245 -5.32 0.82 35.53
C GLU A 245 -5.28 0.82 34.00
N VAL A 246 -4.09 0.94 33.43
CA VAL A 246 -3.89 0.78 31.98
C VAL A 246 -4.11 -0.70 31.64
N ILE A 247 -5.08 -0.96 30.78
CA ILE A 247 -5.46 -2.31 30.34
C ILE A 247 -5.00 -2.64 28.92
N ALA A 248 -4.69 -1.63 28.13
CA ALA A 248 -4.11 -1.78 26.78
C ALA A 248 -3.29 -0.54 26.43
N SER A 249 -2.23 -0.74 25.67
CA SER A 249 -1.40 0.32 25.12
C SER A 249 -1.14 0.01 23.66
N GLU A 250 -1.18 1.05 22.82
CA GLU A 250 -0.98 0.99 21.38
C GLU A 250 -0.02 2.10 20.95
N LEU A 251 0.81 1.82 19.93
CA LEU A 251 1.60 2.85 19.23
C LEU A 251 0.86 3.22 17.94
N CYS A 252 0.78 4.49 17.64
CA CYS A 252 0.11 5.02 16.45
C CYS A 252 1.04 5.94 15.68
N CYS A 253 1.00 5.87 14.35
CA CYS A 253 1.60 6.87 13.48
C CYS A 253 0.59 7.99 13.25
N ASP A 254 0.99 9.25 13.48
CA ASP A 254 0.12 10.41 13.27
C ASP A 254 0.16 10.95 11.84
N SER A 255 1.04 10.43 11.00
CA SER A 255 1.20 10.86 9.60
C SER A 255 1.30 9.68 8.64
N GLY A 256 1.17 9.96 7.36
CA GLY A 256 1.31 8.97 6.29
C GLY A 256 0.25 7.87 6.34
N LEU A 257 0.67 6.64 6.37
CA LEU A 257 -0.18 5.45 6.46
C LEU A 257 -0.54 5.11 7.91
N LYS A 258 -0.86 5.96 8.74
CA LYS A 258 -1.34 5.90 10.15
C LYS A 258 -1.56 4.49 10.73
N TYR A 259 -0.56 3.63 10.62
CA TYR A 259 -0.60 2.29 11.22
C TYR A 259 -0.72 2.37 12.73
N THR A 260 -1.41 1.39 13.30
CA THR A 260 -1.51 1.20 14.75
C THR A 260 -0.91 -0.15 15.10
N PHE A 261 0.00 -0.16 16.06
CA PHE A 261 0.58 -1.37 16.62
C PHE A 261 -0.04 -1.64 18.00
N SER A 262 -0.86 -2.67 18.09
CA SER A 262 -1.56 -3.06 19.31
C SER A 262 -0.75 -4.05 20.14
N GLY A 263 -1.10 -4.15 21.42
CA GLY A 263 -0.46 -5.12 22.33
C GLY A 263 0.94 -4.74 22.77
N VAL A 264 1.17 -3.46 23.00
CA VAL A 264 2.39 -2.93 23.59
C VAL A 264 2.45 -3.35 25.07
N ASP A 265 3.24 -4.36 25.36
CA ASP A 265 3.49 -4.80 26.74
C ASP A 265 4.54 -3.91 27.43
N PRO A 266 4.69 -3.99 28.76
CA PRO A 266 5.64 -3.14 29.51
C PRO A 266 7.09 -3.26 29.04
N LEU A 267 7.56 -4.44 28.60
CA LEU A 267 8.92 -4.61 28.09
C LEU A 267 9.11 -3.91 26.73
N LEU A 268 8.13 -4.02 25.87
CA LEU A 268 8.16 -3.32 24.56
C LEU A 268 8.09 -1.81 24.76
N SER A 269 7.21 -1.33 25.61
CA SER A 269 7.11 0.10 25.94
C SER A 269 8.44 0.64 26.44
N GLU A 270 9.08 -0.08 27.35
CA GLU A 270 10.36 0.33 27.94
C GLU A 270 11.49 0.36 26.92
N ILE A 271 11.61 -0.66 26.06
CA ILE A 271 12.67 -0.66 25.05
C ILE A 271 12.43 0.44 23.99
N VAL A 272 11.20 0.65 23.57
CA VAL A 272 10.86 1.70 22.59
C VAL A 272 11.25 3.09 23.12
N THR A 273 11.00 3.40 24.38
CA THR A 273 11.40 4.70 24.98
C THR A 273 12.91 4.91 25.06
N ARG A 274 13.71 3.84 24.98
CA ARG A 274 15.19 3.90 25.01
C ARG A 274 15.84 3.98 23.63
N LEU A 275 15.04 3.86 22.54
CA LEU A 275 15.55 3.93 21.18
C LEU A 275 15.85 5.39 20.80
N ASP A 276 17.08 5.80 20.97
CA ASP A 276 17.57 7.18 20.75
C ASP A 276 18.69 7.29 19.69
N ALA A 277 18.93 6.20 18.96
CA ALA A 277 20.00 6.07 17.96
C ALA A 277 21.44 6.13 18.53
N GLN A 278 21.63 6.05 19.85
CA GLN A 278 22.98 6.12 20.48
C GLN A 278 23.57 4.72 20.71
N ALA A 279 22.80 3.83 21.30
CA ALA A 279 23.21 2.46 21.56
C ALA A 279 22.70 1.49 20.51
N SER A 280 23.40 0.37 20.29
CA SER A 280 22.91 -0.72 19.46
C SER A 280 21.74 -1.42 20.13
N LEU A 281 20.88 -2.04 19.31
CA LEU A 281 19.75 -2.79 19.85
C LEU A 281 20.21 -3.90 20.80
N ARG A 282 21.33 -4.56 20.54
CA ARG A 282 21.89 -5.57 21.44
C ARG A 282 22.23 -5.00 22.81
N GLU A 283 22.91 -3.85 22.86
CA GLU A 283 23.25 -3.19 24.12
C GLU A 283 22.01 -2.84 24.92
N LEU A 284 21.00 -2.25 24.29
CA LEU A 284 19.74 -1.90 24.95
C LEU A 284 19.00 -3.13 25.49
N LEU A 285 18.91 -4.22 24.73
CA LEU A 285 18.26 -5.45 25.17
C LEU A 285 19.04 -6.14 26.31
N THR A 286 20.38 -6.02 26.32
CA THR A 286 21.21 -6.56 27.40
C THR A 286 20.98 -5.81 28.69
N VAL A 287 21.01 -4.49 28.66
CA VAL A 287 20.71 -3.64 29.85
C VAL A 287 19.31 -3.93 30.40
N LEU A 288 18.30 -4.01 29.51
CA LEU A 288 16.93 -4.33 29.91
C LEU A 288 16.83 -5.71 30.58
N ALA A 289 17.54 -6.71 30.08
CA ALA A 289 17.57 -8.05 30.63
C ALA A 289 18.17 -8.06 32.07
N GLU A 290 19.27 -7.36 32.27
CA GLU A 290 19.93 -7.21 33.59
C GLU A 290 19.03 -6.48 34.58
N GLU A 291 18.43 -5.35 34.21
CA GLU A 291 17.55 -4.56 35.07
C GLU A 291 16.27 -5.31 35.50
N ARG A 292 15.81 -6.23 34.67
CA ARG A 292 14.58 -7.03 34.90
C ARG A 292 14.87 -8.42 35.48
N ASP A 293 16.14 -8.74 35.73
CA ASP A 293 16.58 -10.07 36.15
C ASP A 293 16.03 -11.20 35.26
N LEU A 294 16.13 -10.97 33.94
CA LEU A 294 15.66 -11.90 32.93
C LEU A 294 16.82 -12.41 32.05
N PRO A 295 16.79 -13.67 31.61
CA PRO A 295 17.75 -14.15 30.62
C PRO A 295 17.65 -13.33 29.32
N LEU A 296 18.78 -12.86 28.79
CA LEU A 296 18.81 -12.10 27.50
C LEU A 296 18.12 -12.86 26.37
N SER A 297 18.30 -14.18 26.32
CA SER A 297 17.63 -15.04 25.32
C SER A 297 16.10 -14.92 25.37
N ARG A 298 15.50 -14.82 26.55
CA ARG A 298 14.07 -14.64 26.75
C ARG A 298 13.61 -13.26 26.26
N VAL A 299 14.36 -12.21 26.62
CA VAL A 299 14.08 -10.84 26.17
C VAL A 299 14.14 -10.75 24.65
N MET A 300 15.16 -11.34 24.03
CA MET A 300 15.31 -11.37 22.57
C MET A 300 14.16 -12.12 21.88
N VAL A 301 13.80 -13.32 22.33
CA VAL A 301 12.69 -14.09 21.75
C VAL A 301 11.37 -13.33 21.82
N THR A 302 11.14 -12.55 22.88
CA THR A 302 9.91 -11.79 23.07
C THR A 302 9.89 -10.51 22.26
N LEU A 303 10.98 -9.74 22.22
CA LEU A 303 10.98 -8.40 21.67
C LEU A 303 11.44 -8.32 20.21
N LEU A 304 12.34 -9.20 19.76
CA LEU A 304 12.91 -9.09 18.41
C LEU A 304 11.87 -9.16 17.28
N PRO A 305 10.89 -10.08 17.31
CA PRO A 305 9.81 -10.09 16.31
C PRO A 305 9.01 -8.78 16.29
N LYS A 306 8.66 -8.25 17.48
CA LYS A 306 7.91 -7.00 17.62
C LYS A 306 8.69 -5.80 17.11
N LEU A 307 9.98 -5.71 17.41
CA LEU A 307 10.86 -4.63 16.93
C LEU A 307 11.04 -4.67 15.41
N ARG A 308 11.10 -5.86 14.82
CA ARG A 308 11.09 -6.01 13.36
C ARG A 308 9.78 -5.54 12.75
N GLU A 309 8.66 -5.87 13.39
CA GLU A 309 7.34 -5.40 12.95
C GLU A 309 7.21 -3.87 13.09
N LEU A 310 7.67 -3.28 14.19
CA LEU A 310 7.71 -1.83 14.35
C LEU A 310 8.55 -1.15 13.25
N LEU A 311 9.68 -1.74 12.88
CA LEU A 311 10.50 -1.24 11.79
C LEU A 311 9.79 -1.37 10.44
N ARG A 312 9.17 -2.51 10.18
CA ARG A 312 8.45 -2.81 8.94
C ARG A 312 7.34 -1.81 8.64
N TYR A 313 6.68 -1.28 9.67
CA TYR A 313 5.62 -0.28 9.55
C TYR A 313 6.07 1.15 9.84
N GLY A 314 7.36 1.38 10.05
CA GLY A 314 7.94 2.71 10.17
C GLY A 314 7.83 3.35 11.56
N PHE A 315 7.43 2.61 12.60
CA PHE A 315 7.40 3.13 13.98
C PHE A 315 8.79 3.43 14.54
N ILE A 316 9.78 2.68 14.09
CA ILE A 316 11.18 2.92 14.41
C ILE A 316 11.99 3.02 13.11
N GLN A 317 13.11 3.72 13.16
CA GLN A 317 13.97 3.93 11.99
C GLN A 317 15.45 3.81 12.39
N PRO A 318 16.32 3.34 11.47
CA PRO A 318 17.75 3.25 11.75
C PRO A 318 18.36 4.65 11.86
N ALA A 319 19.38 4.79 12.70
CA ALA A 319 20.14 6.05 12.88
C ALA A 319 20.72 6.62 11.57
N SER A 320 20.96 5.76 10.60
CA SER A 320 21.49 6.13 9.28
C SER A 320 20.41 6.59 8.28
N ALA A 321 19.12 6.54 8.65
CA ALA A 321 18.05 7.04 7.78
C ALA A 321 18.21 8.56 7.61
N PRO A 322 18.10 9.10 6.40
CA PRO A 322 18.06 10.54 6.23
C PRO A 322 16.83 11.07 6.98
N HIS A 323 17.05 12.00 7.92
CA HIS A 323 15.96 12.71 8.56
C HIS A 323 15.06 13.31 7.47
N LEU A 324 13.86 12.85 7.35
CA LEU A 324 12.79 13.52 6.61
C LEU A 324 12.43 14.79 7.38
N SER A 325 13.38 15.75 7.42
CA SER A 325 13.08 17.08 7.88
C SER A 325 11.98 17.62 6.96
N SER A 326 10.85 17.94 7.56
CA SER A 326 9.76 18.71 6.99
C SER A 326 10.30 19.70 5.95
N ARG A 327 10.12 19.41 4.65
CA ARG A 327 10.26 20.46 3.66
C ARG A 327 9.23 21.52 4.01
N PRO A 328 9.61 22.78 4.19
CA PRO A 328 8.65 23.82 4.48
C PRO A 328 7.65 23.86 3.34
N SER A 329 6.37 23.87 3.66
CA SER A 329 5.26 24.13 2.74
C SER A 329 5.36 25.58 2.29
N SER A 330 6.18 25.86 1.28
CA SER A 330 6.21 27.14 0.59
C SER A 330 5.41 27.03 -0.71
N ALA A 331 4.11 27.00 -0.58
CA ALA A 331 3.19 27.41 -1.62
C ALA A 331 2.30 28.51 -1.02
N SER A 332 2.85 29.71 -0.88
CA SER A 332 2.04 30.92 -0.78
C SER A 332 1.31 31.09 -2.11
N HIS A 333 0.01 30.86 -2.11
CA HIS A 333 -0.85 31.30 -3.20
C HIS A 333 -0.73 32.83 -3.34
N PRO A 334 -0.45 33.36 -4.52
CA PRO A 334 -0.64 34.78 -4.74
C PRO A 334 -2.15 35.05 -4.74
N SER A 335 -2.60 35.88 -3.78
CA SER A 335 -3.93 36.45 -3.78
C SER A 335 -4.14 37.25 -5.05
N SER A 336 -5.04 36.77 -5.91
CA SER A 336 -5.54 37.53 -7.06
C SER A 336 -6.40 38.71 -6.55
N ARG A 337 -5.97 39.88 -6.93
CA ARG A 337 -6.88 41.04 -7.13
C ARG A 337 -7.51 40.93 -8.52
#